data_f01ee21b27acd3d0ae8be5e09caaf99d
#
_entry.id   f01ee21b27acd3d0ae8be5e09caaf99d
#
_cell.length_a   1.000
_cell.length_b   1.000
_cell.length_c   1.000
_cell.angle_alpha   90.00
_cell.angle_beta   90.00
_cell.angle_gamma   90.00
#
_symmetry.space_group_name_H-M   'P 1'
#
loop_
_entity.id
_entity.type
_entity.pdbx_description
1 polymer ?
#
loop_
_entity_poly.entity_id
_entity_poly.type
_entity_poly.pdbx_seq_one_letter_code
_entity_poly.pdbx_strand_id
1 'polypeptide(L)'
;MNKNINVLIIDDEESILSSLRRLLEDKGYNVVTNSNPAAAIEYMRNNLVHIALVDITMPNIDGLSALSMIKDVNGLTQIIMMSAYATTDRVIAALENGANDFLLKPFNNLENVVSIVEESEKKLVRWQGVLKQLGAL
;
A
#
# COMPACT_ATOMS: atom_id res chain seq x y z
N MET A 1 9.10 -10.43 15.12
CA MET A 1 9.46 -9.13 15.72
C MET A 1 8.55 -8.06 15.18
N ASN A 2 7.98 -7.22 16.05
CA ASN A 2 7.07 -6.15 15.67
C ASN A 2 7.88 -4.94 15.17
N LYS A 3 7.60 -4.50 13.96
CA LYS A 3 8.30 -3.36 13.34
C LYS A 3 7.65 -2.01 13.62
N ASN A 4 6.48 -1.99 14.24
CA ASN A 4 5.66 -0.77 14.43
C ASN A 4 5.34 -0.06 13.10
N ILE A 5 5.27 -0.82 12.03
CA ILE A 5 4.90 -0.33 10.71
C ILE A 5 3.52 -0.88 10.38
N ASN A 6 2.58 0.02 10.15
CA ASN A 6 1.20 -0.33 9.86
C ASN A 6 0.98 -0.44 8.36
N VAL A 7 0.53 -1.60 7.92
CA VAL A 7 0.25 -1.89 6.52
C VAL A 7 -1.24 -2.10 6.34
N LEU A 8 -1.82 -1.40 5.38
CA LEU A 8 -3.22 -1.56 4.99
C LEU A 8 -3.26 -2.24 3.62
N ILE A 9 -4.06 -3.30 3.49
CA ILE A 9 -4.21 -4.01 2.23
C ILE A 9 -5.67 -3.87 1.77
N ILE A 10 -5.86 -3.38 0.56
CA ILE A 10 -7.19 -3.16 -0.03
C ILE A 10 -7.29 -4.02 -1.29
N ASP A 11 -8.17 -5.02 -1.26
CA ASP A 11 -8.37 -5.95 -2.37
C ASP A 11 -9.73 -6.62 -2.18
N ASP A 12 -10.48 -6.82 -3.24
CA ASP A 12 -11.80 -7.46 -3.15
C ASP A 12 -11.74 -9.00 -3.07
N GLU A 13 -10.56 -9.58 -3.26
CA GLU A 13 -10.35 -11.03 -3.16
C GLU A 13 -9.88 -11.40 -1.75
N GLU A 14 -10.74 -12.11 -0.99
CA GLU A 14 -10.42 -12.52 0.38
C GLU A 14 -9.18 -13.41 0.46
N SER A 15 -8.93 -14.24 -0.54
CA SER A 15 -7.75 -15.11 -0.59
C SER A 15 -6.46 -14.29 -0.65
N ILE A 16 -6.46 -13.18 -1.38
CA ILE A 16 -5.32 -12.26 -1.47
C ILE A 16 -5.11 -11.57 -0.14
N LEU A 17 -6.18 -11.05 0.46
CA LEU A 17 -6.11 -10.38 1.77
C LEU A 17 -5.51 -11.32 2.82
N SER A 18 -6.00 -12.56 2.89
CA SER A 18 -5.53 -13.55 3.86
C SER A 18 -4.06 -13.93 3.64
N SER A 19 -3.68 -14.17 2.39
CA SER A 19 -2.32 -14.57 2.05
C SER A 19 -1.31 -13.48 2.36
N LEU A 20 -1.61 -12.25 1.95
CA LEU A 20 -0.72 -11.10 2.17
C LEU A 20 -0.65 -10.73 3.65
N ARG A 21 -1.79 -10.80 4.36
CA ARG A 21 -1.80 -10.56 5.81
C ARG A 21 -0.83 -11.51 6.51
N ARG A 22 -0.98 -12.81 6.26
CA ARG A 22 -0.12 -13.83 6.90
C ARG A 22 1.34 -13.59 6.58
N LEU A 23 1.64 -13.33 5.30
CA LEU A 23 3.00 -13.10 4.84
C LEU A 23 3.65 -11.93 5.56
N LEU A 24 2.95 -10.81 5.64
CA LEU A 24 3.52 -9.57 6.19
C LEU A 24 3.50 -9.55 7.72
N GLU A 25 2.49 -10.13 8.35
CA GLU A 25 2.50 -10.30 9.81
C GLU A 25 3.68 -11.17 10.24
N ASP A 26 4.01 -12.21 9.47
CA ASP A 26 5.15 -13.06 9.75
C ASP A 26 6.48 -12.29 9.70
N LYS A 27 6.54 -11.22 8.93
CA LYS A 27 7.72 -10.35 8.84
C LYS A 27 7.73 -9.22 9.86
N GLY A 28 6.72 -9.15 10.74
CA GLY A 28 6.66 -8.19 11.84
C GLY A 28 5.84 -6.95 11.60
N TYR A 29 5.13 -6.86 10.48
CA TYR A 29 4.26 -5.73 10.18
C TYR A 29 2.91 -5.86 10.90
N ASN A 30 2.31 -4.74 11.26
CA ASN A 30 0.94 -4.69 11.74
C ASN A 30 0.03 -4.55 10.52
N VAL A 31 -0.81 -5.54 10.25
CA VAL A 31 -1.58 -5.59 9.01
C VAL A 31 -3.07 -5.46 9.26
N VAL A 32 -3.70 -4.55 8.54
CA VAL A 32 -5.15 -4.41 8.47
C VAL A 32 -5.57 -4.64 7.03
N THR A 33 -6.62 -5.39 6.83
CA THR A 33 -7.15 -5.70 5.48
C THR A 33 -8.55 -5.15 5.35
N ASN A 34 -8.91 -4.76 4.13
CA ASN A 34 -10.27 -4.31 3.86
C ASN A 34 -10.61 -4.62 2.40
N SER A 35 -11.79 -5.20 2.18
CA SER A 35 -12.27 -5.50 0.84
C SER A 35 -13.03 -4.32 0.21
N ASN A 36 -13.30 -3.28 0.98
CA ASN A 36 -14.03 -2.10 0.54
C ASN A 36 -13.12 -0.88 0.56
N PRO A 37 -12.81 -0.28 -0.60
CA PRO A 37 -11.89 0.87 -0.65
C PRO A 37 -12.39 2.10 0.12
N ALA A 38 -13.68 2.38 0.08
CA ALA A 38 -14.24 3.54 0.79
C ALA A 38 -14.08 3.38 2.31
N ALA A 39 -14.36 2.18 2.82
CA ALA A 39 -14.19 1.87 4.25
C ALA A 39 -12.71 1.91 4.65
N ALA A 40 -11.81 1.45 3.77
CA ALA A 40 -10.38 1.48 4.01
C ALA A 40 -9.86 2.92 4.11
N ILE A 41 -10.31 3.79 3.23
CA ILE A 41 -9.91 5.21 3.24
C ILE A 41 -10.46 5.89 4.49
N GLU A 42 -11.68 5.59 4.89
CA GLU A 42 -12.26 6.12 6.13
C GLU A 42 -11.45 5.66 7.35
N TYR A 43 -11.02 4.40 7.36
CA TYR A 43 -10.13 3.88 8.39
C TYR A 43 -8.85 4.72 8.49
N MET A 44 -8.27 5.10 7.35
CA MET A 44 -7.04 5.90 7.32
C MET A 44 -7.19 7.30 7.90
N ARG A 45 -8.39 7.86 7.90
CA ARG A 45 -8.63 9.20 8.48
C ARG A 45 -8.41 9.21 9.99
N ASN A 46 -8.58 8.06 10.64
CA ASN A 46 -8.49 7.93 12.10
C ASN A 46 -7.33 7.06 12.56
N ASN A 47 -6.56 6.48 11.64
CA ASN A 47 -5.50 5.54 11.96
C ASN A 47 -4.28 5.79 11.08
N LEU A 48 -3.10 5.73 11.66
CA LEU A 48 -1.86 5.92 10.92
C LEU A 48 -1.57 4.69 10.06
N VAL A 49 -1.42 4.90 8.76
CA VAL A 49 -1.02 3.85 7.82
C VAL A 49 0.29 4.28 7.16
N HIS A 50 1.31 3.43 7.28
CA HIS A 50 2.64 3.70 6.72
C HIS A 50 2.75 3.22 5.28
N ILE A 51 2.19 2.05 4.98
CA ILE A 51 2.27 1.41 3.67
C ILE A 51 0.88 0.89 3.30
N ALA A 52 0.43 1.18 2.09
CA ALA A 52 -0.85 0.68 1.58
C ALA A 52 -0.61 -0.15 0.32
N LEU A 53 -1.15 -1.36 0.28
CA LEU A 53 -1.20 -2.19 -0.92
C LEU A 53 -2.62 -2.12 -1.46
N VAL A 54 -2.79 -1.63 -2.68
CA VAL A 54 -4.10 -1.30 -3.23
C VAL A 54 -4.30 -1.98 -4.57
N ASP A 55 -5.35 -2.80 -4.68
CA ASP A 55 -5.75 -3.38 -5.96
C ASP A 55 -6.31 -2.26 -6.85
N ILE A 56 -5.80 -2.16 -8.07
CA ILE A 56 -6.24 -1.14 -9.02
C ILE A 56 -7.60 -1.47 -9.63
N THR A 57 -7.98 -2.75 -9.63
CA THR A 57 -9.21 -3.22 -10.28
C THR A 57 -10.22 -3.68 -9.23
N MET A 58 -11.02 -2.74 -8.73
CA MET A 58 -12.08 -3.02 -7.75
C MET A 58 -13.43 -2.53 -8.27
N PRO A 59 -14.54 -3.20 -7.91
CA PRO A 59 -15.84 -2.93 -8.53
C PRO A 59 -16.43 -1.55 -8.25
N ASN A 60 -16.25 -1.00 -7.06
CA ASN A 60 -16.98 0.21 -6.65
C ASN A 60 -16.19 1.51 -6.72
N ILE A 61 -14.88 1.42 -6.83
CA ILE A 61 -14.03 2.60 -6.93
C ILE A 61 -12.80 2.22 -7.76
N ASP A 62 -12.46 3.11 -8.68
CA ASP A 62 -11.25 2.97 -9.47
C ASP A 62 -10.03 3.07 -8.56
N GLY A 63 -9.06 2.15 -8.72
CA GLY A 63 -7.84 2.14 -7.95
C GLY A 63 -7.02 3.42 -8.07
N LEU A 64 -7.07 4.08 -9.23
CA LEU A 64 -6.37 5.38 -9.40
C LEU A 64 -7.04 6.46 -8.55
N SER A 65 -8.36 6.45 -8.44
CA SER A 65 -9.08 7.36 -7.55
C SER A 65 -8.75 7.07 -6.08
N ALA A 66 -8.68 5.79 -5.71
CA ALA A 66 -8.28 5.39 -4.36
C ALA A 66 -6.87 5.87 -4.02
N LEU A 67 -5.95 5.75 -4.96
CA LEU A 67 -4.57 6.23 -4.82
C LEU A 67 -4.55 7.72 -4.50
N SER A 68 -5.29 8.51 -5.26
CA SER A 68 -5.38 9.96 -5.06
C SER A 68 -5.96 10.29 -3.68
N MET A 69 -7.02 9.62 -3.28
CA MET A 69 -7.66 9.82 -1.98
C MET A 69 -6.73 9.48 -0.82
N ILE A 70 -5.97 8.40 -0.93
CA ILE A 70 -5.01 8.00 0.10
C ILE A 70 -3.91 9.05 0.24
N LYS A 71 -3.39 9.56 -0.88
CA LYS A 71 -2.39 10.63 -0.84
C LYS A 71 -2.92 11.89 -0.19
N ASP A 72 -4.20 12.21 -0.38
CA ASP A 72 -4.83 13.36 0.26
C ASP A 72 -4.95 13.18 1.78
N VAL A 73 -5.18 11.95 2.25
CA VAL A 73 -5.26 11.67 3.69
C VAL A 73 -3.88 11.78 4.34
N ASN A 74 -2.86 11.20 3.72
CA ASN A 74 -1.49 11.25 4.24
C ASN A 74 -0.49 11.10 3.09
N GLY A 75 0.19 12.19 2.78
CA GLY A 75 1.15 12.23 1.68
C GLY A 75 2.40 11.38 1.90
N LEU A 76 2.69 10.99 3.15
CA LEU A 76 3.84 10.14 3.47
C LEU A 76 3.54 8.64 3.32
N THR A 77 2.28 8.25 3.28
CA THR A 77 1.93 6.83 3.08
C THR A 77 2.53 6.33 1.77
N GLN A 78 3.29 5.26 1.84
CA GLN A 78 3.87 4.61 0.66
C GLN A 78 2.80 3.71 0.04
N ILE A 79 2.49 3.93 -1.23
CA ILE A 79 1.40 3.21 -1.90
C ILE A 79 1.97 2.27 -2.96
N ILE A 80 1.66 0.99 -2.80
CA ILE A 80 2.03 -0.08 -3.73
C ILE A 80 0.73 -0.51 -4.42
N MET A 81 0.65 -0.29 -5.73
CA MET A 81 -0.52 -0.73 -6.50
C MET A 81 -0.37 -2.20 -6.89
N MET A 82 -1.48 -2.90 -7.03
CA MET A 82 -1.50 -4.31 -7.44
C MET A 82 -2.53 -4.49 -8.56
N SER A 83 -2.25 -5.36 -9.52
CA SER A 83 -3.24 -5.68 -10.56
C SER A 83 -2.94 -6.99 -11.26
N ALA A 84 -4.01 -7.74 -11.59
CA ALA A 84 -3.97 -8.90 -12.49
C ALA A 84 -4.11 -8.47 -13.96
N TYR A 85 -4.60 -7.27 -14.21
CA TYR A 85 -4.93 -6.78 -15.56
C TYR A 85 -4.21 -5.46 -15.86
N ALA A 86 -2.93 -5.40 -15.51
CA ALA A 86 -2.13 -4.21 -15.73
C ALA A 86 -1.84 -4.03 -17.22
N THR A 87 -1.98 -2.79 -17.69
CA THR A 87 -1.51 -2.36 -19.00
C THR A 87 -0.43 -1.32 -18.79
N THR A 88 0.38 -1.09 -19.82
CA THR A 88 1.42 -0.05 -19.76
C THR A 88 0.83 1.30 -19.36
N ASP A 89 -0.29 1.68 -19.98
CA ASP A 89 -0.94 2.97 -19.69
C ASP A 89 -1.40 3.07 -18.24
N ARG A 90 -1.92 1.99 -17.67
CA ARG A 90 -2.38 1.97 -16.27
C ARG A 90 -1.23 2.06 -15.29
N VAL A 91 -0.13 1.37 -15.56
CA VAL A 91 1.07 1.43 -14.71
C VAL A 91 1.64 2.84 -14.72
N ILE A 92 1.77 3.44 -15.91
CA ILE A 92 2.27 4.81 -16.04
C ILE A 92 1.34 5.78 -15.33
N ALA A 93 0.03 5.65 -15.51
CA ALA A 93 -0.95 6.50 -14.83
C ALA A 93 -0.84 6.39 -13.31
N ALA A 94 -0.64 5.19 -12.79
CA ALA A 94 -0.43 4.98 -11.35
C ALA A 94 0.81 5.72 -10.86
N LEU A 95 1.93 5.60 -11.56
CA LEU A 95 3.17 6.29 -11.21
C LEU A 95 3.01 7.81 -11.27
N GLU A 96 2.34 8.31 -12.30
CA GLU A 96 2.07 9.74 -12.44
C GLU A 96 1.18 10.28 -11.32
N ASN A 97 0.30 9.44 -10.77
CA ASN A 97 -0.62 9.83 -9.69
C ASN A 97 -0.06 9.54 -8.30
N GLY A 98 1.21 9.18 -8.19
CA GLY A 98 1.90 9.08 -6.92
C GLY A 98 2.08 7.70 -6.34
N ALA A 99 1.84 6.63 -7.11
CA ALA A 99 2.17 5.29 -6.67
C ALA A 99 3.68 5.16 -6.47
N ASN A 100 4.07 4.55 -5.36
CA ASN A 100 5.49 4.36 -5.05
C ASN A 100 6.04 3.10 -5.69
N ASP A 101 5.18 2.10 -5.94
CA ASP A 101 5.56 0.87 -6.60
C ASP A 101 4.35 0.15 -7.18
N PHE A 102 4.59 -0.93 -7.93
CA PHE A 102 3.54 -1.69 -8.58
C PHE A 102 3.87 -3.18 -8.56
N LEU A 103 2.87 -4.01 -8.22
CA LEU A 103 2.99 -5.46 -8.20
C LEU A 103 2.00 -6.09 -9.17
N LEU A 104 2.47 -7.04 -9.97
CA LEU A 104 1.61 -7.78 -10.89
C LEU A 104 1.10 -9.07 -10.23
N LYS A 105 -0.19 -9.33 -10.34
CA LYS A 105 -0.78 -10.61 -9.95
C LYS A 105 -0.73 -11.58 -11.14
N PRO A 106 -0.66 -12.88 -10.94
CA PRO A 106 -0.49 -13.57 -9.66
C PRO A 106 0.90 -13.39 -9.09
N PHE A 107 1.02 -13.45 -7.77
CA PHE A 107 2.31 -13.31 -7.11
C PHE A 107 3.05 -14.66 -7.18
N ASN A 108 3.86 -14.83 -8.22
CA ASN A 108 4.61 -16.08 -8.43
C ASN A 108 5.71 -16.27 -7.39
N ASN A 109 6.20 -15.18 -6.83
CA ASN A 109 7.23 -15.20 -5.79
C ASN A 109 6.83 -14.24 -4.68
N LEU A 110 6.40 -14.78 -3.55
CA LEU A 110 5.97 -13.98 -2.39
C LEU A 110 7.12 -13.18 -1.78
N GLU A 111 8.36 -13.64 -1.92
CA GLU A 111 9.52 -12.88 -1.46
C GLU A 111 9.67 -11.56 -2.21
N ASN A 112 9.21 -11.49 -3.44
CA ASN A 112 9.20 -10.25 -4.19
C ASN A 112 8.24 -9.21 -3.58
N VAL A 113 7.09 -9.66 -3.07
CA VAL A 113 6.16 -8.80 -2.35
C VAL A 113 6.83 -8.25 -1.09
N VAL A 114 7.48 -9.13 -0.33
CA VAL A 114 8.19 -8.74 0.89
C VAL A 114 9.28 -7.71 0.57
N SER A 115 10.07 -7.94 -0.47
CA SER A 115 11.15 -7.03 -0.87
C SER A 115 10.62 -5.63 -1.18
N ILE A 116 9.52 -5.55 -1.90
CA ILE A 116 8.93 -4.25 -2.28
C ILE A 116 8.37 -3.53 -1.06
N VAL A 117 7.73 -4.26 -0.15
CA VAL A 117 7.24 -3.66 1.10
C VAL A 117 8.42 -3.16 1.95
N GLU A 118 9.49 -3.93 2.04
CA GLU A 118 10.70 -3.53 2.79
C GLU A 118 11.38 -2.31 2.16
N GLU A 119 11.41 -2.20 0.85
CA GLU A 119 11.91 -1.01 0.16
C GLU A 119 11.07 0.22 0.47
N SER A 120 9.74 0.06 0.50
CA SER A 120 8.83 1.14 0.88
C SER A 120 9.05 1.59 2.32
N GLU A 121 9.29 0.64 3.22
CA GLU A 121 9.63 0.95 4.62
C GLU A 121 10.91 1.77 4.71
N LYS A 122 11.95 1.37 3.99
CA LYS A 122 13.24 2.10 3.96
C LYS A 122 13.07 3.52 3.43
N LYS A 123 12.29 3.69 2.38
CA LYS A 123 12.00 5.00 1.81
C LYS A 123 11.27 5.89 2.81
N LEU A 124 10.27 5.34 3.48
CA LEU A 124 9.51 6.07 4.49
C LEU A 124 10.41 6.53 5.63
N VAL A 125 11.25 5.64 6.16
CA VAL A 125 12.20 5.97 7.24
C VAL A 125 13.14 7.09 6.79
N ARG A 126 13.62 7.05 5.56
CA ARG A 126 14.48 8.09 5.00
C ARG A 126 13.76 9.44 4.94
N TRP A 127 12.51 9.46 4.46
CA TRP A 127 11.73 10.70 4.40
C TRP A 127 11.43 11.25 5.78
N GLN A 128 11.10 10.38 6.75
CA GLN A 128 10.90 10.79 8.13
C GLN A 128 12.16 11.44 8.70
N GLY A 129 13.33 10.89 8.37
CA GLY A 129 14.60 11.45 8.77
C GLY A 129 14.84 12.85 8.22
N VAL A 130 14.51 13.07 6.94
CA VAL A 130 14.61 14.40 6.30
C VAL A 130 13.70 15.40 7.01
N LEU A 131 12.45 15.02 7.26
CA LEU A 131 11.48 15.89 7.91
C LEU A 131 11.89 16.21 9.34
N LYS A 132 12.47 15.26 10.06
CA LYS A 132 13.01 15.48 11.40
C LYS A 132 14.11 16.53 11.39
N GLN A 133 15.01 16.45 10.42
CA GLN A 133 16.09 17.44 10.27
C GLN A 133 15.56 18.85 10.03
N LEU A 134 14.39 18.96 9.41
CA LEU A 134 13.75 20.25 9.17
C LEU A 134 12.85 20.68 10.33
N GLY A 135 12.79 19.90 11.41
CA GLY A 135 11.95 20.21 12.56
C GLY A 135 10.47 19.91 12.37
N ALA A 136 10.10 19.13 11.34
CA ALA A 136 8.70 18.86 11.01
C ALA A 136 8.12 17.69 11.79
N LEU A 137 8.96 16.85 12.39
CA LEU A 137 8.51 15.68 13.16
C LEU A 137 9.16 15.65 14.54
#